data_1f5e9a7d51edf23642c92181b028a513
#
_entry.id   1f5e9a7d51edf23642c92181b028a513
#
_cell.length_a   1.000
_cell.length_b   1.000
_cell.length_c   1.000
_cell.angle_alpha   90.00
_cell.angle_beta   90.00
_cell.angle_gamma   90.00
#
_symmetry.space_group_name_H-M   'P 1'
#
loop_
_entity.id
_entity.type
_entity.pdbx_description
1 polymer ?
#
loop_
_entity_poly.entity_id
_entity_poly.type
_entity_poly.pdbx_seq_one_letter_code
_entity_poly.pdbx_strand_id
1 'polypeptide(L)'
;MIRKTRAKGTWLVATVLAVGSLFATALPAHAETGVSSSEIKLGITLPLTGAASPGYNKIGNAMNAYFKYVNDNGGVYGRKITLIQKNDEYSPQLSIAKTNELILKDKVFALVGPLGTANYTSVHKSVGIAKRGVPSLFLNTGFSGFANKKSYPSSFMILPSYAMEAKIIAKFLKENHAGKKLGIVYQNDEFGIDGMGAFKAAGTKFDVSVAYTSGTQSAATAQTWVSQLAAGGAQVVVFFGVTSATAPLLAVAAAAKYAPQWILGSVGADPLTLRALGVPLAVLNGAQTPAGNPSPNDTSDEYVKQFQEINTKYNTGTAFDDYVLQGMNIALMTVQGLRAAGSNPTRKKLISAMESKGSTFASVAYSPLGYSKTSNVGHTGYYMAVMDANGDRKPFGGKVTLYTTDSGSGPVVV
;
A
#
# COMPACT_ATOMS: atom_id res chain seq x y z
N MET A 1 9.56 -28.04 44.21
CA MET A 1 9.33 -28.87 45.43
C MET A 1 8.08 -28.37 46.11
N ILE A 2 7.20 -29.35 46.51
CA ILE A 2 6.09 -29.28 47.49
C ILE A 2 4.78 -28.80 46.88
N ARG A 3 3.92 -29.64 46.65
CA ARG A 3 3.10 -30.81 47.09
C ARG A 3 1.63 -30.42 47.16
N LYS A 4 0.86 -31.30 46.47
CA LYS A 4 -0.59 -31.40 46.41
C LYS A 4 -1.23 -31.54 47.80
N THR A 5 -2.50 -31.09 47.93
CA THR A 5 -3.48 -31.79 48.75
C THR A 5 -4.86 -31.79 48.08
N ARG A 6 -5.38 -32.98 47.91
CA ARG A 6 -6.78 -33.30 47.56
C ARG A 6 -7.65 -33.23 48.80
N ALA A 7 -8.89 -32.78 48.69
CA ALA A 7 -9.95 -33.14 49.63
C ALA A 7 -11.18 -33.62 48.84
N LYS A 8 -11.69 -34.79 49.29
CA LYS A 8 -12.81 -35.53 48.74
C LYS A 8 -14.12 -35.12 49.40
N GLY A 9 -15.18 -35.12 48.60
CA GLY A 9 -16.45 -35.78 48.87
C GLY A 9 -17.51 -35.02 49.65
N THR A 10 -18.68 -34.81 49.06
CA THR A 10 -19.91 -35.49 49.53
C THR A 10 -21.05 -35.19 48.56
N TRP A 11 -21.74 -36.19 48.15
CA TRP A 11 -22.99 -36.18 47.38
C TRP A 11 -24.16 -35.73 48.24
N LEU A 12 -25.05 -34.88 47.68
CA LEU A 12 -26.45 -34.80 48.15
C LEU A 12 -27.37 -34.62 46.92
N VAL A 13 -28.42 -35.39 46.93
CA VAL A 13 -29.37 -35.68 45.87
C VAL A 13 -30.52 -34.67 45.88
N ALA A 14 -30.96 -34.32 44.68
CA ALA A 14 -32.29 -33.96 44.19
C ALA A 14 -33.05 -32.76 44.76
N THR A 15 -33.36 -31.84 43.85
CA THR A 15 -34.76 -31.41 43.70
C THR A 15 -34.98 -30.90 42.26
N VAL A 16 -35.86 -31.56 41.53
CA VAL A 16 -36.39 -31.16 40.21
C VAL A 16 -37.26 -29.93 40.40
N LEU A 17 -36.83 -28.79 39.87
CA LEU A 17 -37.72 -27.65 39.62
C LEU A 17 -37.71 -27.36 38.12
N ALA A 18 -38.83 -27.65 37.49
CA ALA A 18 -39.12 -27.29 36.11
C ALA A 18 -39.09 -25.76 35.98
N VAL A 19 -38.03 -25.26 35.42
CA VAL A 19 -37.92 -23.84 34.96
C VAL A 19 -38.25 -23.82 33.49
N GLY A 20 -39.41 -23.22 33.18
CA GLY A 20 -39.87 -23.04 31.82
C GLY A 20 -38.79 -22.43 30.93
N SER A 21 -38.54 -23.06 29.81
CA SER A 21 -37.66 -22.62 28.74
C SER A 21 -38.21 -21.31 28.16
N LEU A 22 -37.76 -20.17 28.66
CA LEU A 22 -37.82 -18.93 27.92
C LEU A 22 -36.92 -19.12 26.67
N PHE A 23 -37.51 -19.57 25.58
CA PHE A 23 -36.98 -19.37 24.25
C PHE A 23 -36.89 -17.85 24.04
N ALA A 24 -35.79 -17.26 24.46
CA ALA A 24 -35.41 -16.00 23.94
C ALA A 24 -35.23 -16.21 22.44
N THR A 25 -36.24 -15.83 21.66
CA THR A 25 -36.12 -15.69 20.21
C THR A 25 -35.04 -14.64 20.01
N ALA A 26 -33.79 -15.09 19.81
CA ALA A 26 -32.74 -14.24 19.35
C ALA A 26 -33.26 -13.66 18.02
N LEU A 27 -33.66 -12.40 18.04
CA LEU A 27 -33.92 -11.65 16.82
C LEU A 27 -32.74 -11.95 15.88
N PRO A 28 -32.99 -12.33 14.62
CA PRO A 28 -31.90 -12.58 13.69
C PRO A 28 -31.06 -11.30 13.66
N ALA A 29 -29.83 -11.40 14.19
CA ALA A 29 -28.89 -10.31 14.08
C ALA A 29 -28.83 -9.99 12.58
N HIS A 30 -29.21 -8.77 12.20
CA HIS A 30 -29.15 -8.34 10.80
C HIS A 30 -27.75 -8.73 10.28
N ALA A 31 -27.71 -9.66 9.34
CA ALA A 31 -26.46 -10.11 8.77
C ALA A 31 -25.74 -8.90 8.17
N GLU A 32 -24.54 -8.62 8.63
CA GLU A 32 -23.74 -7.52 8.13
C GLU A 32 -23.46 -7.72 6.64
N THR A 33 -23.58 -6.66 5.84
CA THR A 33 -23.36 -6.74 4.41
C THR A 33 -21.97 -7.33 4.11
N GLY A 34 -21.91 -8.37 3.29
CA GLY A 34 -20.68 -9.05 2.90
C GLY A 34 -20.09 -9.99 3.96
N VAL A 35 -20.84 -10.29 5.04
CA VAL A 35 -20.45 -11.26 6.06
C VAL A 35 -21.56 -12.32 6.20
N SER A 36 -21.21 -13.59 6.06
CA SER A 36 -22.08 -14.73 6.33
C SER A 36 -21.50 -15.58 7.47
N SER A 37 -22.11 -16.73 7.74
CA SER A 37 -21.57 -17.71 8.68
C SER A 37 -20.27 -18.36 8.18
N SER A 38 -20.03 -18.38 6.85
CA SER A 38 -18.90 -19.07 6.23
C SER A 38 -17.97 -18.18 5.41
N GLU A 39 -18.33 -16.91 5.16
CA GLU A 39 -17.59 -16.05 4.22
C GLU A 39 -17.55 -14.58 4.67
N ILE A 40 -16.44 -13.91 4.34
CA ILE A 40 -16.27 -12.47 4.38
C ILE A 40 -15.86 -12.01 2.97
N LYS A 41 -16.70 -11.18 2.33
CA LYS A 41 -16.45 -10.65 0.98
C LYS A 41 -15.73 -9.30 1.05
N LEU A 42 -14.60 -9.20 0.40
CA LEU A 42 -13.82 -7.98 0.25
C LEU A 42 -13.78 -7.56 -1.23
N GLY A 43 -13.54 -6.29 -1.50
CA GLY A 43 -13.44 -5.77 -2.85
C GLY A 43 -12.22 -4.90 -3.06
N ILE A 44 -11.68 -4.92 -4.28
CA ILE A 44 -10.59 -4.04 -4.72
C ILE A 44 -10.83 -3.57 -6.15
N THR A 45 -10.54 -2.29 -6.42
CA THR A 45 -10.36 -1.75 -7.77
C THR A 45 -8.90 -1.45 -8.00
N LEU A 46 -8.37 -1.87 -9.14
CA LEU A 46 -6.97 -1.68 -9.53
C LEU A 46 -6.83 -1.83 -11.05
N PRO A 47 -5.74 -1.31 -11.67
CA PRO A 47 -5.50 -1.49 -13.10
C PRO A 47 -5.00 -2.91 -13.41
N LEU A 48 -5.92 -3.82 -13.73
CA LEU A 48 -5.56 -5.17 -14.20
C LEU A 48 -5.04 -5.14 -15.64
N THR A 49 -5.49 -4.17 -16.43
CA THR A 49 -5.04 -3.89 -17.80
C THR A 49 -4.81 -2.39 -17.99
N GLY A 50 -4.32 -1.98 -19.15
CA GLY A 50 -4.05 -0.58 -19.48
C GLY A 50 -2.63 -0.14 -19.19
N ALA A 51 -2.33 1.12 -19.54
CA ALA A 51 -0.97 1.66 -19.51
C ALA A 51 -0.32 1.65 -18.09
N ALA A 52 -1.11 1.77 -17.04
CA ALA A 52 -0.60 1.76 -15.66
C ALA A 52 -0.59 0.36 -15.03
N SER A 53 -1.01 -0.70 -15.75
CA SER A 53 -1.12 -2.04 -15.16
C SER A 53 0.21 -2.73 -14.80
N PRO A 54 1.37 -2.48 -15.46
CA PRO A 54 2.60 -3.20 -15.16
C PRO A 54 2.97 -3.10 -13.67
N GLY A 55 3.09 -4.25 -13.03
CA GLY A 55 3.32 -4.38 -11.59
C GLY A 55 2.02 -4.35 -10.77
N TYR A 56 1.22 -3.30 -10.88
CA TYR A 56 0.01 -3.13 -10.06
C TYR A 56 -1.02 -4.25 -10.25
N ASN A 57 -1.10 -4.86 -11.45
CA ASN A 57 -2.00 -5.98 -11.75
C ASN A 57 -1.70 -7.25 -10.93
N LYS A 58 -0.55 -7.35 -10.28
CA LYS A 58 -0.14 -8.48 -9.43
C LYS A 58 -0.70 -8.37 -8.01
N ILE A 59 -0.98 -7.15 -7.52
CA ILE A 59 -1.34 -6.88 -6.12
C ILE A 59 -2.55 -7.71 -5.68
N GLY A 60 -3.63 -7.70 -6.46
CA GLY A 60 -4.85 -8.42 -6.10
C GLY A 60 -4.67 -9.94 -6.07
N ASN A 61 -3.87 -10.50 -6.98
CA ASN A 61 -3.55 -11.92 -6.98
C ASN A 61 -2.64 -12.31 -5.80
N ALA A 62 -1.69 -11.45 -5.42
CA ALA A 62 -0.87 -11.64 -4.23
C ALA A 62 -1.71 -11.62 -2.94
N MET A 63 -2.68 -10.69 -2.85
CA MET A 63 -3.65 -10.67 -1.74
C MET A 63 -4.46 -11.97 -1.70
N ASN A 64 -4.95 -12.44 -2.85
CA ASN A 64 -5.69 -13.70 -2.94
C ASN A 64 -4.84 -14.91 -2.53
N ALA A 65 -3.56 -14.94 -2.88
CA ALA A 65 -2.65 -16.00 -2.44
C ALA A 65 -2.54 -16.05 -0.92
N TYR A 66 -2.37 -14.91 -0.27
CA TYR A 66 -2.33 -14.84 1.19
C TYR A 66 -3.67 -15.20 1.81
N PHE A 67 -4.81 -14.77 1.25
CA PHE A 67 -6.13 -15.15 1.75
C PHE A 67 -6.41 -16.65 1.57
N LYS A 68 -5.96 -17.28 0.48
CA LYS A 68 -6.03 -18.74 0.33
C LYS A 68 -5.23 -19.46 1.42
N TYR A 69 -4.00 -18.98 1.69
CA TYR A 69 -3.20 -19.51 2.79
C TYR A 69 -3.96 -19.42 4.13
N VAL A 70 -4.55 -18.27 4.44
CA VAL A 70 -5.36 -18.08 5.66
C VAL A 70 -6.59 -19.00 5.66
N ASN A 71 -7.28 -19.13 4.54
CA ASN A 71 -8.49 -19.95 4.41
C ASN A 71 -8.20 -21.44 4.63
N ASP A 72 -7.06 -21.93 4.13
CA ASP A 72 -6.61 -23.32 4.34
C ASP A 72 -6.20 -23.57 5.80
N ASN A 73 -5.91 -22.51 6.56
CA ASN A 73 -5.59 -22.57 7.99
C ASN A 73 -6.77 -22.11 8.88
N GLY A 74 -8.02 -22.35 8.44
CA GLY A 74 -9.22 -22.11 9.24
C GLY A 74 -9.86 -20.74 9.10
N GLY A 75 -9.32 -19.87 8.23
CA GLY A 75 -9.89 -18.57 7.91
C GLY A 75 -9.87 -17.57 9.08
N VAL A 76 -10.88 -16.72 9.13
CA VAL A 76 -11.09 -15.75 10.22
C VAL A 76 -12.35 -16.12 10.98
N TYR A 77 -12.20 -16.65 12.18
CA TYR A 77 -13.30 -17.19 12.99
C TYR A 77 -14.17 -18.20 12.20
N GLY A 78 -13.51 -19.12 11.48
CA GLY A 78 -14.16 -20.15 10.67
C GLY A 78 -14.73 -19.67 9.33
N ARG A 79 -14.57 -18.39 8.97
CA ARG A 79 -15.02 -17.81 7.68
C ARG A 79 -13.88 -17.71 6.69
N LYS A 80 -14.15 -18.10 5.45
CA LYS A 80 -13.24 -17.84 4.33
C LYS A 80 -13.28 -16.37 3.92
N ILE A 81 -12.15 -15.84 3.51
CA ILE A 81 -12.03 -14.51 2.90
C ILE A 81 -12.08 -14.67 1.40
N THR A 82 -12.97 -13.93 0.74
CA THR A 82 -13.08 -13.84 -0.71
C THR A 82 -12.79 -12.41 -1.16
N LEU A 83 -11.84 -12.23 -2.07
CA LEU A 83 -11.52 -10.92 -2.67
C LEU A 83 -12.07 -10.85 -4.10
N ILE A 84 -12.94 -9.88 -4.34
CA ILE A 84 -13.49 -9.58 -5.66
C ILE A 84 -12.67 -8.44 -6.26
N GLN A 85 -12.00 -8.71 -7.39
CA GLN A 85 -11.17 -7.76 -8.11
C GLN A 85 -11.96 -7.17 -9.29
N LYS A 86 -11.88 -5.85 -9.47
CA LYS A 86 -12.46 -5.15 -10.64
C LYS A 86 -11.37 -4.33 -11.33
N ASN A 87 -11.32 -4.46 -12.64
CA ASN A 87 -10.41 -3.67 -13.47
C ASN A 87 -10.92 -2.24 -13.64
N ASP A 88 -10.14 -1.26 -13.24
CA ASP A 88 -10.44 0.16 -13.41
C ASP A 88 -9.53 0.87 -14.43
N GLU A 89 -8.57 0.14 -15.02
CA GLU A 89 -7.63 0.66 -16.02
C GLU A 89 -6.90 1.95 -15.59
N TYR A 90 -6.83 2.19 -14.27
CA TYR A 90 -6.32 3.43 -13.67
C TYR A 90 -7.15 4.68 -14.06
N SER A 91 -8.41 4.49 -14.44
CA SER A 91 -9.37 5.55 -14.79
C SER A 91 -10.25 5.90 -13.61
N PRO A 92 -10.29 7.17 -13.15
CA PRO A 92 -11.19 7.60 -12.07
C PRO A 92 -12.66 7.29 -12.35
N GLN A 93 -13.11 7.40 -13.61
CA GLN A 93 -14.49 7.10 -14.03
C GLN A 93 -14.80 5.60 -13.88
N LEU A 94 -13.88 4.75 -14.35
CA LEU A 94 -14.04 3.30 -14.19
C LEU A 94 -13.93 2.90 -12.72
N SER A 95 -13.05 3.50 -11.93
CA SER A 95 -12.97 3.23 -10.49
C SER A 95 -14.29 3.53 -9.77
N ILE A 96 -14.98 4.64 -10.10
CA ILE A 96 -16.33 4.94 -9.60
C ILE A 96 -17.31 3.83 -9.99
N ALA A 97 -17.37 3.46 -11.25
CA ALA A 97 -18.31 2.45 -11.74
C ALA A 97 -18.05 1.09 -11.08
N LYS A 98 -16.78 0.65 -11.04
CA LYS A 98 -16.38 -0.64 -10.48
C LYS A 98 -16.54 -0.70 -8.96
N THR A 99 -16.31 0.41 -8.25
CA THR A 99 -16.57 0.47 -6.82
C THR A 99 -18.08 0.41 -6.52
N ASN A 100 -18.92 1.06 -7.32
CA ASN A 100 -20.37 0.89 -7.20
C ASN A 100 -20.81 -0.56 -7.43
N GLU A 101 -20.24 -1.26 -8.44
CA GLU A 101 -20.51 -2.69 -8.64
C GLU A 101 -20.14 -3.50 -7.38
N LEU A 102 -18.95 -3.31 -6.80
CA LEU A 102 -18.50 -3.99 -5.59
C LEU A 102 -19.45 -3.78 -4.41
N ILE A 103 -19.91 -2.55 -4.19
CA ILE A 103 -20.74 -2.20 -3.03
C ILE A 103 -22.19 -2.62 -3.24
N LEU A 104 -22.77 -2.30 -4.41
CA LEU A 104 -24.22 -2.43 -4.64
C LEU A 104 -24.62 -3.79 -5.19
N LYS A 105 -23.78 -4.39 -6.05
CA LYS A 105 -24.05 -5.66 -6.73
C LYS A 105 -23.39 -6.83 -5.99
N ASP A 106 -22.08 -6.75 -5.77
CA ASP A 106 -21.31 -7.82 -5.14
C ASP A 106 -21.47 -7.84 -3.62
N LYS A 107 -21.95 -6.73 -3.02
CA LYS A 107 -22.24 -6.60 -1.59
C LYS A 107 -21.02 -6.85 -0.72
N VAL A 108 -19.87 -6.27 -1.05
CA VAL A 108 -18.65 -6.43 -0.26
C VAL A 108 -18.77 -5.81 1.13
N PHE A 109 -18.12 -6.42 2.11
CA PHE A 109 -18.05 -5.93 3.49
C PHE A 109 -17.17 -4.68 3.59
N ALA A 110 -16.01 -4.70 2.93
CA ALA A 110 -15.05 -3.61 2.90
C ALA A 110 -14.33 -3.54 1.56
N LEU A 111 -13.80 -2.38 1.23
CA LEU A 111 -12.79 -2.20 0.18
C LEU A 111 -11.41 -2.37 0.81
N VAL A 112 -10.49 -3.04 0.11
CA VAL A 112 -9.15 -3.32 0.61
C VAL A 112 -8.13 -3.04 -0.49
N GLY A 113 -7.17 -2.16 -0.22
CA GLY A 113 -6.10 -1.81 -1.16
C GLY A 113 -6.54 -1.04 -2.40
N PRO A 114 -7.65 -0.24 -2.41
CA PRO A 114 -7.99 0.52 -3.61
C PRO A 114 -6.82 1.39 -4.04
N LEU A 115 -6.52 1.40 -5.35
CA LEU A 115 -5.28 1.94 -5.87
C LEU A 115 -5.51 3.24 -6.67
N GLY A 116 -4.58 4.18 -6.49
CA GLY A 116 -4.54 5.42 -7.27
C GLY A 116 -5.14 6.62 -6.55
N THR A 117 -4.47 7.77 -6.65
CA THR A 117 -4.85 9.00 -5.94
C THR A 117 -6.10 9.62 -6.54
N ALA A 118 -6.07 9.99 -7.82
CA ALA A 118 -7.22 10.55 -8.53
C ALA A 118 -8.41 9.57 -8.54
N ASN A 119 -8.12 8.26 -8.64
CA ASN A 119 -9.09 7.18 -8.60
C ASN A 119 -9.86 7.18 -7.28
N TYR A 120 -9.15 7.06 -6.15
CA TYR A 120 -9.82 6.97 -4.85
C TYR A 120 -10.44 8.29 -4.41
N THR A 121 -9.86 9.44 -4.74
CA THR A 121 -10.48 10.77 -4.53
C THR A 121 -11.84 10.84 -5.19
N SER A 122 -11.92 10.42 -6.46
CA SER A 122 -13.17 10.39 -7.24
C SER A 122 -14.18 9.38 -6.68
N VAL A 123 -13.72 8.18 -6.30
CA VAL A 123 -14.54 7.15 -5.66
C VAL A 123 -15.11 7.68 -4.34
N HIS A 124 -14.28 8.22 -3.46
CA HIS A 124 -14.72 8.71 -2.16
C HIS A 124 -15.83 9.73 -2.28
N LYS A 125 -15.67 10.69 -3.19
CA LYS A 125 -16.65 11.76 -3.46
C LYS A 125 -17.93 11.23 -4.12
N SER A 126 -17.79 10.48 -5.23
CA SER A 126 -18.93 10.14 -6.09
C SER A 126 -19.72 8.93 -5.62
N VAL A 127 -19.05 7.94 -4.98
CA VAL A 127 -19.72 6.76 -4.40
C VAL A 127 -20.24 7.06 -3.01
N GLY A 128 -19.72 8.08 -2.35
CA GLY A 128 -20.13 8.47 -1.00
C GLY A 128 -19.68 7.47 0.06
N ILE A 129 -18.43 7.07 0.02
CA ILE A 129 -17.83 6.05 0.91
C ILE A 129 -18.06 6.38 2.39
N ALA A 130 -17.78 7.63 2.80
CA ALA A 130 -17.97 8.08 4.18
C ALA A 130 -19.44 8.01 4.61
N LYS A 131 -20.37 8.49 3.77
CA LYS A 131 -21.83 8.48 4.04
C LYS A 131 -22.37 7.05 4.17
N ARG A 132 -21.82 6.11 3.39
CA ARG A 132 -22.22 4.69 3.43
C ARG A 132 -21.55 3.90 4.55
N GLY A 133 -20.57 4.51 5.25
CA GLY A 133 -19.80 3.84 6.28
C GLY A 133 -19.03 2.60 5.77
N VAL A 134 -18.65 2.58 4.50
CA VAL A 134 -17.88 1.46 3.92
C VAL A 134 -16.42 1.59 4.37
N PRO A 135 -15.85 0.61 5.09
CA PRO A 135 -14.44 0.63 5.39
C PRO A 135 -13.62 0.52 4.10
N SER A 136 -12.63 1.41 3.95
CA SER A 136 -11.66 1.37 2.87
C SER A 136 -10.28 1.26 3.49
N LEU A 137 -9.78 0.04 3.54
CA LEU A 137 -8.56 -0.30 4.28
C LEU A 137 -7.36 -0.27 3.34
N PHE A 138 -6.25 0.24 3.85
CA PHE A 138 -4.95 0.15 3.20
C PHE A 138 -4.94 0.76 1.80
N LEU A 139 -5.43 2.02 1.71
CA LEU A 139 -5.40 2.78 0.45
C LEU A 139 -4.00 2.74 -0.14
N ASN A 140 -3.89 2.18 -1.35
CA ASN A 140 -2.59 2.06 -2.03
C ASN A 140 -2.26 3.35 -2.79
N THR A 141 -2.09 4.40 -2.03
CA THR A 141 -1.70 5.75 -2.42
C THR A 141 -1.20 6.51 -1.20
N GLY A 142 -0.23 7.39 -1.40
CA GLY A 142 0.34 8.24 -0.35
C GLY A 142 -0.24 9.66 -0.31
N PHE A 143 -1.36 9.95 -0.95
CA PHE A 143 -1.92 11.30 -0.97
C PHE A 143 -2.18 11.82 0.45
N SER A 144 -1.49 12.90 0.82
CA SER A 144 -1.51 13.44 2.18
C SER A 144 -2.89 13.91 2.64
N GLY A 145 -3.78 14.27 1.69
CA GLY A 145 -5.15 14.63 1.99
C GLY A 145 -5.97 13.53 2.66
N PHE A 146 -5.64 12.24 2.44
CA PHE A 146 -6.33 11.10 3.08
C PHE A 146 -6.00 10.95 4.57
N ALA A 147 -4.98 11.62 5.08
CA ALA A 147 -4.70 11.68 6.51
C ALA A 147 -5.80 12.43 7.29
N ASN A 148 -6.62 13.26 6.63
CA ASN A 148 -7.70 14.00 7.24
C ASN A 148 -8.84 13.08 7.68
N LYS A 149 -8.83 12.68 8.95
CA LYS A 149 -9.80 11.78 9.56
C LYS A 149 -11.26 12.29 9.47
N LYS A 150 -11.45 13.61 9.54
CA LYS A 150 -12.79 14.22 9.44
C LYS A 150 -13.41 14.03 8.05
N SER A 151 -12.61 14.21 7.01
CA SER A 151 -13.05 14.04 5.61
C SER A 151 -13.13 12.57 5.20
N TYR A 152 -12.26 11.73 5.75
CA TYR A 152 -12.11 10.33 5.39
C TYR A 152 -12.29 9.38 6.60
N PRO A 153 -13.45 9.38 7.28
CA PRO A 153 -13.62 8.72 8.58
C PRO A 153 -13.49 7.19 8.55
N SER A 154 -13.70 6.56 7.39
CA SER A 154 -13.63 5.10 7.20
C SER A 154 -12.50 4.65 6.28
N SER A 155 -11.55 5.54 5.94
CA SER A 155 -10.46 5.29 5.01
C SER A 155 -9.12 5.27 5.76
N PHE A 156 -8.28 4.29 5.46
CA PHE A 156 -6.99 4.09 6.13
C PHE A 156 -5.90 3.90 5.09
N MET A 157 -4.88 4.73 5.10
CA MET A 157 -3.73 4.66 4.17
C MET A 157 -2.85 3.47 4.51
N ILE A 158 -2.05 2.99 3.55
CA ILE A 158 -0.95 2.05 3.86
C ILE A 158 0.41 2.71 3.65
N LEU A 159 0.59 3.43 2.56
CA LEU A 159 1.87 4.09 2.26
C LEU A 159 2.12 5.26 3.22
N PRO A 160 3.38 5.59 3.50
CA PRO A 160 3.73 6.92 3.97
C PRO A 160 3.19 7.98 3.01
N SER A 161 2.88 9.17 3.51
CA SER A 161 2.33 10.20 2.61
C SER A 161 3.36 10.66 1.58
N TYR A 162 2.90 11.07 0.40
CA TYR A 162 3.76 11.68 -0.62
C TYR A 162 4.44 12.95 -0.12
N ALA A 163 3.77 13.69 0.78
CA ALA A 163 4.40 14.83 1.45
C ALA A 163 5.58 14.39 2.33
N MET A 164 5.46 13.29 3.06
CA MET A 164 6.55 12.71 3.84
C MET A 164 7.68 12.23 2.93
N GLU A 165 7.35 11.49 1.87
CA GLU A 165 8.32 10.99 0.90
C GLU A 165 9.12 12.12 0.27
N ALA A 166 8.44 13.16 -0.23
CA ALA A 166 9.07 14.31 -0.84
C ALA A 166 9.99 15.08 0.13
N LYS A 167 9.60 15.23 1.39
CA LYS A 167 10.44 15.84 2.42
C LYS A 167 11.69 15.00 2.74
N ILE A 168 11.55 13.67 2.79
CA ILE A 168 12.68 12.76 2.99
C ILE A 168 13.65 12.86 1.80
N ILE A 169 13.14 12.83 0.57
CA ILE A 169 13.95 13.04 -0.63
C ILE A 169 14.62 14.42 -0.61
N ALA A 170 13.91 15.49 -0.22
CA ALA A 170 14.45 16.84 -0.14
C ALA A 170 15.62 16.93 0.86
N LYS A 171 15.49 16.30 2.05
CA LYS A 171 16.58 16.18 3.02
C LYS A 171 17.76 15.42 2.43
N PHE A 172 17.51 14.29 1.79
CA PHE A 172 18.53 13.47 1.17
C PHE A 172 19.28 14.20 0.05
N LEU A 173 18.56 14.95 -0.81
CA LEU A 173 19.15 15.80 -1.84
C LEU A 173 20.10 16.85 -1.24
N LYS A 174 19.66 17.52 -0.18
CA LYS A 174 20.47 18.53 0.50
C LYS A 174 21.76 17.95 1.09
N GLU A 175 21.71 16.74 1.64
CA GLU A 175 22.83 16.11 2.32
C GLU A 175 23.82 15.43 1.36
N ASN A 176 23.33 14.84 0.26
CA ASN A 176 24.14 13.98 -0.60
C ASN A 176 24.37 14.55 -2.01
N HIS A 177 23.58 15.56 -2.42
CA HIS A 177 23.64 16.12 -3.78
C HIS A 177 23.69 17.66 -3.79
N ALA A 178 24.22 18.27 -2.71
CA ALA A 178 24.35 19.72 -2.61
C ALA A 178 25.14 20.31 -3.80
N GLY A 179 24.67 21.45 -4.33
CA GLY A 179 25.30 22.14 -5.44
C GLY A 179 25.07 21.54 -6.83
N LYS A 180 24.34 20.43 -6.93
CA LYS A 180 23.97 19.83 -8.22
C LYS A 180 22.72 20.51 -8.79
N LYS A 181 22.66 20.60 -10.13
CA LYS A 181 21.43 21.00 -10.82
C LYS A 181 20.39 19.88 -10.72
N LEU A 182 19.22 20.23 -10.22
CA LEU A 182 18.14 19.29 -9.94
C LEU A 182 17.08 19.31 -11.05
N GLY A 183 16.67 18.14 -11.50
CA GLY A 183 15.51 17.96 -12.35
C GLY A 183 14.42 17.13 -11.66
N ILE A 184 13.18 17.31 -12.08
CA ILE A 184 12.07 16.44 -11.69
C ILE A 184 11.16 16.14 -12.88
N VAL A 185 10.71 14.88 -12.97
CA VAL A 185 9.58 14.46 -13.79
C VAL A 185 8.50 13.98 -12.87
N TYR A 186 7.28 14.49 -12.98
CA TYR A 186 6.19 14.11 -12.07
C TYR A 186 4.85 13.94 -12.79
N GLN A 187 4.00 13.09 -12.24
CA GLN A 187 2.63 12.88 -12.74
C GLN A 187 1.77 14.10 -12.42
N ASN A 188 1.11 14.68 -13.41
CA ASN A 188 0.35 15.93 -13.29
C ASN A 188 -1.11 15.65 -12.85
N ASP A 189 -1.26 15.14 -11.66
CA ASP A 189 -2.53 14.96 -10.96
C ASP A 189 -2.30 15.09 -9.44
N GLU A 190 -3.29 14.78 -8.63
CA GLU A 190 -3.22 14.89 -7.15
C GLU A 190 -2.01 14.13 -6.57
N PHE A 191 -1.54 13.06 -7.23
CA PHE A 191 -0.35 12.32 -6.80
C PHE A 191 0.91 13.18 -6.90
N GLY A 192 1.25 13.62 -8.10
CA GLY A 192 2.50 14.38 -8.30
C GLY A 192 2.43 15.80 -7.74
N ILE A 193 1.23 16.42 -7.75
CA ILE A 193 1.02 17.77 -7.18
C ILE A 193 1.24 17.76 -5.66
N ASP A 194 0.81 16.71 -4.94
CA ASP A 194 1.03 16.57 -3.50
C ASP A 194 2.54 16.52 -3.17
N GLY A 195 3.30 15.70 -3.90
CA GLY A 195 4.76 15.64 -3.78
C GLY A 195 5.44 16.95 -4.10
N MET A 196 5.06 17.61 -5.23
CA MET A 196 5.61 18.90 -5.63
C MET A 196 5.36 19.99 -4.59
N GLY A 197 4.16 20.00 -3.99
CA GLY A 197 3.83 20.92 -2.90
C GLY A 197 4.75 20.74 -1.69
N ALA A 198 5.04 19.49 -1.35
CA ALA A 198 5.92 19.15 -0.24
C ALA A 198 7.40 19.45 -0.52
N PHE A 199 7.91 19.20 -1.74
CA PHE A 199 9.25 19.64 -2.16
C PHE A 199 9.41 21.16 -2.03
N LYS A 200 8.40 21.91 -2.52
CA LYS A 200 8.39 23.38 -2.40
C LYS A 200 8.40 23.83 -0.92
N ALA A 201 7.57 23.20 -0.09
CA ALA A 201 7.52 23.50 1.35
C ALA A 201 8.83 23.17 2.08
N ALA A 202 9.57 22.15 1.62
CA ALA A 202 10.90 21.80 2.10
C ALA A 202 12.03 22.70 1.56
N GLY A 203 11.71 23.71 0.72
CA GLY A 203 12.67 24.63 0.12
C GLY A 203 13.47 24.06 -1.05
N THR A 204 13.08 22.87 -1.58
CA THR A 204 13.72 22.29 -2.76
C THR A 204 13.33 23.07 -4.02
N LYS A 205 14.34 23.49 -4.77
CA LYS A 205 14.17 24.14 -6.07
C LYS A 205 14.69 23.20 -7.14
N PHE A 206 13.85 22.92 -8.13
CA PHE A 206 14.23 22.17 -9.31
C PHE A 206 14.56 23.15 -10.44
N ASP A 207 15.74 22.99 -11.05
CA ASP A 207 16.16 23.80 -12.21
C ASP A 207 15.34 23.44 -13.45
N VAL A 208 14.89 22.15 -13.53
CA VAL A 208 14.03 21.64 -14.60
C VAL A 208 12.87 20.88 -13.99
N SER A 209 11.64 21.22 -14.39
CA SER A 209 10.43 20.52 -13.94
C SER A 209 9.60 20.11 -15.14
N VAL A 210 9.33 18.83 -15.27
CA VAL A 210 8.56 18.23 -16.36
C VAL A 210 7.34 17.54 -15.80
N ALA A 211 6.15 18.00 -16.17
CA ALA A 211 4.89 17.38 -15.82
C ALA A 211 4.45 16.44 -16.94
N TYR A 212 3.95 15.23 -16.60
CA TYR A 212 3.35 14.32 -17.56
C TYR A 212 1.92 13.94 -17.18
N THR A 213 1.08 13.71 -18.19
CA THR A 213 -0.30 13.25 -17.99
C THR A 213 -0.33 11.72 -17.88
N SER A 214 -1.01 11.19 -16.85
CA SER A 214 -1.22 9.75 -16.70
C SER A 214 -1.91 9.15 -17.94
N GLY A 215 -1.43 8.01 -18.41
CA GLY A 215 -1.91 7.35 -19.60
C GLY A 215 -1.22 7.77 -20.91
N THR A 216 -0.41 8.84 -20.90
CA THR A 216 0.29 9.32 -22.12
C THR A 216 1.77 8.88 -22.18
N GLN A 217 2.23 8.16 -21.16
CA GLN A 217 3.62 7.70 -21.09
C GLN A 217 3.97 6.75 -22.26
N SER A 218 4.99 7.11 -23.00
CA SER A 218 5.50 6.38 -24.15
C SER A 218 6.97 6.73 -24.38
N ALA A 219 7.64 6.02 -25.27
CA ALA A 219 9.01 6.38 -25.66
C ALA A 219 9.08 7.79 -26.28
N ALA A 220 8.08 8.19 -27.07
CA ALA A 220 8.03 9.52 -27.69
C ALA A 220 7.87 10.64 -26.65
N THR A 221 6.99 10.48 -25.67
CA THR A 221 6.84 11.46 -24.58
C THR A 221 8.10 11.49 -23.70
N ALA A 222 8.69 10.35 -23.42
CA ALA A 222 9.93 10.24 -22.64
C ALA A 222 11.11 10.93 -23.35
N GLN A 223 11.16 10.90 -24.71
CA GLN A 223 12.16 11.62 -25.49
C GLN A 223 12.10 13.13 -25.21
N THR A 224 10.89 13.69 -25.14
CA THR A 224 10.70 15.10 -24.79
C THR A 224 11.18 15.41 -23.38
N TRP A 225 10.86 14.54 -22.40
CA TRP A 225 11.31 14.72 -21.02
C TRP A 225 12.83 14.69 -20.89
N VAL A 226 13.47 13.68 -21.52
CA VAL A 226 14.93 13.56 -21.51
C VAL A 226 15.59 14.78 -22.17
N SER A 227 15.07 15.24 -23.30
CA SER A 227 15.59 16.43 -23.99
C SER A 227 15.51 17.68 -23.11
N GLN A 228 14.41 17.90 -22.41
CA GLN A 228 14.27 19.04 -21.49
C GLN A 228 15.22 18.95 -20.30
N LEU A 229 15.34 17.75 -19.68
CA LEU A 229 16.24 17.53 -18.55
C LEU A 229 17.72 17.74 -18.95
N ALA A 230 18.13 17.21 -20.11
CA ALA A 230 19.50 17.33 -20.61
C ALA A 230 19.81 18.80 -21.02
N ALA A 231 18.90 19.46 -21.73
CA ALA A 231 19.08 20.87 -22.10
C ALA A 231 19.19 21.81 -20.90
N GLY A 232 18.44 21.52 -19.82
CA GLY A 232 18.54 22.23 -18.56
C GLY A 232 19.77 21.87 -17.73
N GLY A 233 20.53 20.85 -18.15
CA GLY A 233 21.74 20.38 -17.48
C GLY A 233 21.48 19.71 -16.12
N ALA A 234 20.33 19.05 -15.94
CA ALA A 234 20.00 18.37 -14.70
C ALA A 234 20.99 17.22 -14.44
N GLN A 235 21.65 17.25 -13.29
CA GLN A 235 22.66 16.28 -12.85
C GLN A 235 22.09 15.25 -11.89
N VAL A 236 21.03 15.59 -11.18
CA VAL A 236 20.24 14.69 -10.34
C VAL A 236 18.79 14.84 -10.75
N VAL A 237 18.11 13.75 -11.04
CA VAL A 237 16.73 13.77 -11.50
C VAL A 237 15.86 12.94 -10.55
N VAL A 238 14.88 13.60 -9.96
CA VAL A 238 13.81 12.94 -9.22
C VAL A 238 12.73 12.52 -10.21
N PHE A 239 12.28 11.27 -10.13
CA PHE A 239 11.08 10.82 -10.84
C PHE A 239 9.98 10.53 -9.84
N PHE A 240 8.86 11.25 -9.94
CA PHE A 240 7.73 11.13 -9.02
C PHE A 240 6.47 10.73 -9.80
N GLY A 241 6.35 9.42 -10.07
CA GLY A 241 5.33 8.86 -10.95
C GLY A 241 5.28 7.33 -10.88
N VAL A 242 4.46 6.73 -11.75
CA VAL A 242 4.23 5.28 -11.80
C VAL A 242 5.28 4.54 -12.63
N THR A 243 5.51 3.25 -12.35
CA THR A 243 6.54 2.41 -12.98
C THR A 243 6.48 2.40 -14.51
N SER A 244 5.27 2.39 -15.08
CA SER A 244 5.09 2.42 -16.55
C SER A 244 5.55 3.73 -17.21
N ALA A 245 5.75 4.80 -16.44
CA ALA A 245 6.37 6.05 -16.91
C ALA A 245 7.87 6.11 -16.57
N THR A 246 8.30 5.48 -15.46
CA THR A 246 9.73 5.32 -15.14
C THR A 246 10.46 4.56 -16.23
N ALA A 247 9.89 3.45 -16.71
CA ALA A 247 10.56 2.58 -17.66
C ALA A 247 10.94 3.29 -18.98
N PRO A 248 10.03 3.94 -19.72
CA PRO A 248 10.40 4.65 -20.94
C PRO A 248 11.34 5.83 -20.67
N LEU A 249 11.21 6.55 -19.54
CA LEU A 249 12.15 7.61 -19.18
C LEU A 249 13.59 7.08 -19.10
N LEU A 250 13.80 6.01 -18.33
CA LEU A 250 15.13 5.43 -18.13
C LEU A 250 15.70 4.82 -19.41
N ALA A 251 14.86 4.09 -20.18
CA ALA A 251 15.29 3.48 -21.45
C ALA A 251 15.70 4.55 -22.48
N VAL A 252 14.93 5.62 -22.62
CA VAL A 252 15.24 6.73 -23.55
C VAL A 252 16.47 7.51 -23.08
N ALA A 253 16.61 7.75 -21.78
CA ALA A 253 17.79 8.42 -21.22
C ALA A 253 19.05 7.60 -21.52
N ALA A 254 19.00 6.27 -21.36
CA ALA A 254 20.11 5.39 -21.69
C ALA A 254 20.48 5.46 -23.19
N ALA A 255 19.48 5.39 -24.08
CA ALA A 255 19.69 5.51 -25.53
C ALA A 255 20.29 6.86 -25.92
N ALA A 256 19.90 7.93 -25.26
CA ALA A 256 20.44 9.28 -25.44
C ALA A 256 21.81 9.52 -24.75
N LYS A 257 22.36 8.51 -24.05
CA LYS A 257 23.57 8.60 -23.22
C LYS A 257 23.48 9.72 -22.16
N TYR A 258 22.26 10.02 -21.70
CA TYR A 258 22.01 10.93 -20.60
C TYR A 258 21.92 10.15 -19.29
N ALA A 259 22.90 10.30 -18.43
CA ALA A 259 23.08 9.51 -17.23
C ALA A 259 23.20 10.40 -15.97
N PRO A 260 22.13 11.09 -15.56
CA PRO A 260 22.12 11.80 -14.29
C PRO A 260 22.06 10.79 -13.12
N GLN A 261 22.28 11.27 -11.90
CA GLN A 261 21.90 10.48 -10.73
C GLN A 261 20.37 10.42 -10.65
N TRP A 262 19.82 9.21 -10.72
CA TRP A 262 18.39 8.97 -10.61
C TRP A 262 17.96 8.82 -9.16
N ILE A 263 16.89 9.52 -8.77
CA ILE A 263 16.14 9.29 -7.53
C ILE A 263 14.71 8.95 -7.93
N LEU A 264 14.35 7.68 -7.84
CA LEU A 264 13.04 7.18 -8.24
C LEU A 264 12.11 7.20 -7.02
N GLY A 265 10.96 7.84 -7.12
CA GLY A 265 9.93 7.77 -6.07
C GLY A 265 9.51 6.33 -5.80
N SER A 266 9.11 6.05 -4.56
CA SER A 266 8.83 4.70 -4.06
C SER A 266 7.82 3.92 -4.92
N VAL A 267 6.86 4.63 -5.52
CA VAL A 267 5.77 4.05 -6.33
C VAL A 267 6.25 3.55 -7.70
N GLY A 268 7.32 4.16 -8.24
CA GLY A 268 7.81 3.89 -9.59
C GLY A 268 9.13 3.12 -9.66
N ALA A 269 9.60 2.52 -8.57
CA ALA A 269 10.97 2.07 -8.42
C ALA A 269 11.17 0.54 -8.33
N ASP A 270 10.15 -0.27 -8.65
CA ASP A 270 10.32 -1.74 -8.62
C ASP A 270 11.29 -2.22 -9.71
N PRO A 271 12.46 -2.74 -9.35
CA PRO A 271 13.50 -3.07 -10.32
C PRO A 271 13.14 -4.27 -11.19
N LEU A 272 12.37 -5.24 -10.68
CA LEU A 272 11.93 -6.40 -11.46
C LEU A 272 10.96 -6.01 -12.56
N THR A 273 9.97 -5.17 -12.24
CA THR A 273 9.03 -4.65 -13.24
C THR A 273 9.72 -3.72 -14.23
N LEU A 274 10.62 -2.85 -13.79
CA LEU A 274 11.40 -1.97 -14.69
C LEU A 274 12.20 -2.79 -15.69
N ARG A 275 12.87 -3.86 -15.24
CA ARG A 275 13.59 -4.81 -16.12
C ARG A 275 12.65 -5.51 -17.11
N ALA A 276 11.51 -5.98 -16.64
CA ALA A 276 10.50 -6.62 -17.49
C ALA A 276 9.96 -5.66 -18.56
N LEU A 277 9.99 -4.35 -18.29
CA LEU A 277 9.64 -3.29 -19.24
C LEU A 277 10.82 -2.82 -20.10
N GLY A 278 11.97 -3.52 -20.05
CA GLY A 278 13.10 -3.29 -20.95
C GLY A 278 14.14 -2.30 -20.42
N VAL A 279 14.10 -1.90 -19.14
CA VAL A 279 15.14 -1.04 -18.57
C VAL A 279 16.42 -1.86 -18.34
N PRO A 280 17.58 -1.45 -18.91
CA PRO A 280 18.83 -2.17 -18.69
C PRO A 280 19.27 -2.10 -17.22
N LEU A 281 19.82 -3.21 -16.69
CA LEU A 281 20.36 -3.24 -15.32
C LEU A 281 21.42 -2.16 -15.06
N ALA A 282 22.24 -1.86 -16.04
CA ALA A 282 23.28 -0.83 -15.93
C ALA A 282 22.69 0.56 -15.61
N VAL A 283 21.45 0.84 -16.04
CA VAL A 283 20.76 2.12 -15.77
C VAL A 283 20.17 2.13 -14.36
N LEU A 284 19.78 0.96 -13.85
CA LEU A 284 19.24 0.83 -12.50
C LEU A 284 20.35 0.84 -11.45
N ASN A 285 21.56 0.40 -11.79
CA ASN A 285 22.68 0.37 -10.87
C ASN A 285 23.04 1.77 -10.39
N GLY A 286 23.00 1.99 -9.08
CA GLY A 286 23.22 3.30 -8.45
C GLY A 286 21.97 4.19 -8.38
N ALA A 287 20.85 3.80 -8.99
CA ALA A 287 19.60 4.54 -8.81
C ALA A 287 19.15 4.47 -7.35
N GLN A 288 18.73 5.61 -6.81
CA GLN A 288 18.32 5.77 -5.42
C GLN A 288 16.81 5.82 -5.33
N THR A 289 16.25 5.36 -4.19
CA THR A 289 14.80 5.36 -3.97
C THR A 289 14.48 5.36 -2.48
N PRO A 290 13.45 6.08 -2.02
CA PRO A 290 12.88 5.82 -0.70
C PRO A 290 12.18 4.46 -0.71
N ALA A 291 12.40 3.65 0.32
CA ALA A 291 11.81 2.33 0.47
C ALA A 291 11.25 2.15 1.88
N GLY A 292 10.05 1.59 1.99
CA GLY A 292 9.41 1.29 3.28
C GLY A 292 9.62 -0.15 3.73
N ASN A 293 9.78 -1.06 2.77
CA ASN A 293 9.87 -2.50 2.98
C ASN A 293 11.30 -3.01 2.70
N PRO A 294 11.68 -4.19 3.24
CA PRO A 294 12.89 -4.89 2.79
C PRO A 294 12.82 -5.19 1.28
N SER A 295 13.96 -5.51 0.69
CA SER A 295 13.98 -6.00 -0.69
C SER A 295 13.19 -7.31 -0.78
N PRO A 296 12.42 -7.55 -1.86
CA PRO A 296 11.77 -8.84 -2.09
C PRO A 296 12.74 -10.04 -2.12
N ASN A 297 14.04 -9.78 -2.32
CA ASN A 297 15.08 -10.80 -2.32
C ASN A 297 15.77 -10.99 -0.96
N ASP A 298 15.39 -10.22 0.07
CA ASP A 298 15.97 -10.33 1.40
C ASP A 298 15.30 -11.45 2.21
N THR A 299 15.77 -12.68 1.99
CA THR A 299 15.27 -13.86 2.69
C THR A 299 15.71 -13.96 4.16
N SER A 300 16.51 -13.01 4.66
CA SER A 300 16.79 -12.88 6.09
C SER A 300 15.62 -12.28 6.86
N ASP A 301 14.74 -11.55 6.19
CA ASP A 301 13.47 -11.07 6.75
C ASP A 301 12.43 -12.19 6.77
N GLU A 302 11.87 -12.47 7.94
CA GLU A 302 10.92 -13.58 8.14
C GLU A 302 9.61 -13.40 7.35
N TYR A 303 9.13 -12.17 7.17
CA TYR A 303 7.93 -11.90 6.35
C TYR A 303 8.22 -12.11 4.87
N VAL A 304 9.35 -11.62 4.38
CA VAL A 304 9.76 -11.84 2.97
C VAL A 304 9.84 -13.33 2.70
N LYS A 305 10.51 -14.11 3.56
CA LYS A 305 10.62 -15.56 3.44
C LYS A 305 9.25 -16.23 3.43
N GLN A 306 8.41 -15.92 4.40
CA GLN A 306 7.04 -16.49 4.48
C GLN A 306 6.21 -16.15 3.24
N PHE A 307 6.28 -14.90 2.78
CA PHE A 307 5.51 -14.45 1.61
C PHE A 307 6.00 -15.11 0.33
N GLN A 308 7.31 -15.36 0.18
CA GLN A 308 7.85 -16.12 -0.95
C GLN A 308 7.33 -17.58 -0.94
N GLU A 309 7.26 -18.23 0.21
CA GLU A 309 6.69 -19.56 0.36
C GLU A 309 5.19 -19.59 -0.03
N ILE A 310 4.43 -18.60 0.43
CA ILE A 310 3.02 -18.44 0.08
C ILE A 310 2.88 -18.17 -1.43
N ASN A 311 3.72 -17.30 -2.00
CA ASN A 311 3.72 -16.98 -3.43
C ASN A 311 3.95 -18.24 -4.27
N THR A 312 4.95 -19.01 -3.91
CA THR A 312 5.30 -20.26 -4.59
C THR A 312 4.13 -21.24 -4.61
N LYS A 313 3.41 -21.38 -3.50
CA LYS A 313 2.32 -22.34 -3.36
C LYS A 313 0.99 -21.86 -3.94
N TYR A 314 0.64 -20.57 -3.77
CA TYR A 314 -0.72 -20.06 -4.02
C TYR A 314 -0.80 -19.03 -5.16
N ASN A 315 0.34 -18.58 -5.70
CA ASN A 315 0.43 -17.61 -6.80
C ASN A 315 1.44 -18.06 -7.87
N THR A 316 1.38 -19.32 -8.20
CA THR A 316 2.33 -20.04 -9.06
C THR A 316 2.59 -19.30 -10.36
N GLY A 317 3.85 -19.22 -10.78
CA GLY A 317 4.28 -18.57 -12.02
C GLY A 317 4.40 -17.04 -11.93
N THR A 318 4.07 -16.42 -10.78
CA THR A 318 4.25 -14.98 -10.58
C THR A 318 5.57 -14.72 -9.87
N ALA A 319 6.45 -13.93 -10.48
CA ALA A 319 7.70 -13.50 -9.86
C ALA A 319 7.40 -12.67 -8.59
N PHE A 320 8.15 -12.93 -7.52
CA PHE A 320 8.00 -12.21 -6.26
C PHE A 320 8.76 -10.89 -6.33
N ASP A 321 8.02 -9.80 -6.47
CA ASP A 321 8.51 -8.43 -6.57
C ASP A 321 7.88 -7.53 -5.50
N ASP A 322 8.14 -6.24 -5.54
CA ASP A 322 7.60 -5.27 -4.59
C ASP A 322 6.06 -5.22 -4.59
N TYR A 323 5.42 -5.45 -5.74
CA TYR A 323 3.96 -5.43 -5.84
C TYR A 323 3.34 -6.68 -5.22
N VAL A 324 3.99 -7.83 -5.38
CA VAL A 324 3.57 -9.07 -4.72
C VAL A 324 3.78 -8.96 -3.22
N LEU A 325 4.94 -8.47 -2.78
CA LEU A 325 5.24 -8.20 -1.37
C LEU A 325 4.20 -7.24 -0.76
N GLN A 326 3.88 -6.15 -1.44
CA GLN A 326 2.87 -5.17 -1.01
C GLN A 326 1.48 -5.79 -0.93
N GLY A 327 1.07 -6.58 -1.93
CA GLY A 327 -0.23 -7.26 -1.92
C GLY A 327 -0.37 -8.21 -0.73
N MET A 328 0.65 -9.00 -0.44
CA MET A 328 0.65 -9.92 0.71
C MET A 328 0.65 -9.16 2.04
N ASN A 329 1.38 -8.05 2.14
CA ASN A 329 1.37 -7.20 3.32
C ASN A 329 -0.02 -6.59 3.57
N ILE A 330 -0.70 -6.09 2.54
CA ILE A 330 -2.09 -5.61 2.63
C ILE A 330 -3.00 -6.73 3.16
N ALA A 331 -2.84 -7.94 2.64
CA ALA A 331 -3.65 -9.08 3.06
C ALA A 331 -3.37 -9.50 4.51
N LEU A 332 -2.09 -9.55 4.93
CA LEU A 332 -1.69 -9.79 6.32
C LEU A 332 -2.37 -8.81 7.28
N MET A 333 -2.29 -7.52 6.97
CA MET A 333 -2.88 -6.47 7.79
C MET A 333 -4.42 -6.53 7.77
N THR A 334 -5.02 -6.90 6.62
CA THR A 334 -6.47 -7.10 6.51
C THR A 334 -6.96 -8.21 7.44
N VAL A 335 -6.26 -9.34 7.48
CA VAL A 335 -6.60 -10.45 8.37
C VAL A 335 -6.52 -10.03 9.84
N GLN A 336 -5.52 -9.24 10.22
CA GLN A 336 -5.40 -8.70 11.58
C GLN A 336 -6.57 -7.75 11.91
N GLY A 337 -6.94 -6.87 10.98
CA GLY A 337 -8.11 -5.98 11.13
C GLY A 337 -9.42 -6.75 11.32
N LEU A 338 -9.63 -7.78 10.50
CA LEU A 338 -10.82 -8.64 10.61
C LEU A 338 -10.85 -9.41 11.93
N ARG A 339 -9.71 -9.95 12.39
CA ARG A 339 -9.60 -10.62 13.69
C ARG A 339 -9.84 -9.65 14.85
N ALA A 340 -9.31 -8.44 14.75
CA ALA A 340 -9.51 -7.41 15.77
C ALA A 340 -10.97 -6.90 15.85
N ALA A 341 -11.73 -6.98 14.75
CA ALA A 341 -13.17 -6.67 14.73
C ALA A 341 -14.03 -7.74 15.44
N GLY A 342 -13.47 -8.93 15.73
CA GLY A 342 -14.10 -9.99 16.49
C GLY A 342 -14.95 -10.95 15.65
N SER A 343 -15.50 -11.99 16.31
CA SER A 343 -16.24 -13.08 15.66
C SER A 343 -17.56 -12.62 15.00
N ASN A 344 -18.13 -11.50 15.44
CA ASN A 344 -19.31 -10.88 14.83
C ASN A 344 -18.93 -9.51 14.29
N PRO A 345 -18.17 -9.44 13.17
CA PRO A 345 -17.68 -8.18 12.63
C PRO A 345 -18.83 -7.37 12.03
N THR A 346 -18.80 -6.06 12.27
CA THR A 346 -19.58 -5.07 11.54
C THR A 346 -18.62 -4.04 10.95
N ARG A 347 -19.04 -3.28 9.93
CA ARG A 347 -18.24 -2.19 9.37
C ARG A 347 -17.77 -1.23 10.46
N LYS A 348 -18.66 -0.87 11.40
CA LYS A 348 -18.32 -0.02 12.54
C LYS A 348 -17.25 -0.64 13.44
N LYS A 349 -17.36 -1.94 13.77
CA LYS A 349 -16.34 -2.64 14.56
C LYS A 349 -15.00 -2.70 13.85
N LEU A 350 -15.00 -2.92 12.52
CA LEU A 350 -13.77 -2.95 11.74
C LEU A 350 -13.08 -1.57 11.74
N ILE A 351 -13.82 -0.49 11.54
CA ILE A 351 -13.28 0.88 11.63
C ILE A 351 -12.72 1.13 13.03
N SER A 352 -13.47 0.79 14.08
CA SER A 352 -13.02 0.94 15.47
C SER A 352 -11.78 0.09 15.79
N ALA A 353 -11.67 -1.11 15.22
CA ALA A 353 -10.48 -1.95 15.36
C ALA A 353 -9.24 -1.32 14.70
N MET A 354 -9.40 -0.74 13.51
CA MET A 354 -8.32 0.02 12.86
C MET A 354 -7.87 1.20 13.72
N GLU A 355 -8.81 1.95 14.28
CA GLU A 355 -8.53 3.13 15.12
C GLU A 355 -7.86 2.81 16.45
N SER A 356 -8.19 1.66 17.05
CA SER A 356 -7.75 1.33 18.42
C SER A 356 -6.58 0.34 18.46
N LYS A 357 -6.42 -0.48 17.42
CA LYS A 357 -5.42 -1.56 17.36
C LYS A 357 -4.54 -1.51 16.10
N GLY A 358 -4.96 -0.76 15.09
CA GLY A 358 -4.29 -0.75 13.80
C GLY A 358 -2.81 -0.37 13.85
N SER A 359 -2.41 0.52 14.78
CA SER A 359 -1.01 0.88 14.98
C SER A 359 -0.13 -0.25 15.53
N THR A 360 -0.72 -1.33 16.03
CA THR A 360 0.00 -2.51 16.53
C THR A 360 0.00 -3.69 15.56
N PHE A 361 -0.57 -3.53 14.36
CA PHE A 361 -0.59 -4.60 13.40
C PHE A 361 0.81 -4.90 12.87
N ALA A 362 1.12 -6.19 12.77
CA ALA A 362 2.34 -6.64 12.13
C ALA A 362 2.32 -6.28 10.64
N SER A 363 3.46 -5.88 10.13
CA SER A 363 3.67 -5.49 8.75
C SER A 363 5.11 -5.81 8.35
N VAL A 364 5.35 -6.05 7.07
CA VAL A 364 6.71 -6.22 6.54
C VAL A 364 7.50 -4.89 6.53
N ALA A 365 6.82 -3.76 6.60
CA ALA A 365 7.50 -2.46 6.54
C ALA A 365 8.27 -2.14 7.82
N TYR A 366 9.38 -1.43 7.68
CA TYR A 366 10.26 -1.06 8.80
C TYR A 366 9.67 0.03 9.70
N SER A 367 8.83 0.91 9.16
CA SER A 367 8.24 1.98 9.96
C SER A 367 6.94 1.55 10.63
N PRO A 368 6.63 2.10 11.82
CA PRO A 368 5.38 1.83 12.49
C PRO A 368 4.18 2.40 11.72
N LEU A 369 2.99 1.94 12.09
CA LEU A 369 1.71 2.44 11.58
C LEU A 369 1.19 3.57 12.46
N GLY A 370 0.69 4.64 11.84
CA GLY A 370 0.20 5.84 12.52
C GLY A 370 -1.31 5.88 12.80
N TYR A 371 -2.02 4.76 12.65
CA TYR A 371 -3.48 4.73 12.86
C TYR A 371 -3.88 5.07 14.28
N SER A 372 -4.90 5.89 14.43
CA SER A 372 -5.51 6.23 15.70
C SER A 372 -6.94 6.74 15.50
N LYS A 373 -7.61 7.13 16.58
CA LYS A 373 -8.92 7.81 16.51
C LYS A 373 -8.86 9.14 15.75
N THR A 374 -7.69 9.74 15.65
CA THR A 374 -7.48 11.05 15.00
C THR A 374 -6.62 10.98 13.75
N SER A 375 -6.08 9.80 13.39
CA SER A 375 -5.16 9.62 12.27
C SER A 375 -5.52 8.42 11.41
N ASN A 376 -5.51 8.63 10.10
CA ASN A 376 -5.62 7.58 9.08
C ASN A 376 -4.27 7.22 8.45
N VAL A 377 -3.18 7.80 8.93
CA VAL A 377 -1.85 7.62 8.36
C VAL A 377 -1.42 6.16 8.49
N GLY A 378 -0.94 5.59 7.40
CA GLY A 378 -0.38 4.25 7.34
C GLY A 378 1.02 4.20 7.94
N HIS A 379 1.97 3.71 7.16
CA HIS A 379 3.37 3.74 7.56
C HIS A 379 3.89 5.17 7.69
N THR A 380 4.84 5.38 8.61
CA THR A 380 5.27 6.72 9.03
C THR A 380 6.71 7.05 8.64
N GLY A 381 7.30 6.28 7.75
CA GLY A 381 8.67 6.57 7.33
C GLY A 381 9.18 5.71 6.19
N TYR A 382 10.32 6.15 5.66
CA TYR A 382 11.12 5.49 4.64
C TYR A 382 12.59 5.45 5.04
N TYR A 383 13.33 4.48 4.54
CA TYR A 383 14.78 4.58 4.44
C TYR A 383 15.15 4.88 2.99
N MET A 384 16.35 5.42 2.78
CA MET A 384 16.87 5.56 1.41
C MET A 384 17.61 4.28 1.02
N ALA A 385 17.28 3.77 -0.15
CA ALA A 385 17.91 2.61 -0.76
C ALA A 385 18.66 3.01 -2.03
N VAL A 386 19.58 2.16 -2.43
CA VAL A 386 20.28 2.21 -3.71
C VAL A 386 20.15 0.84 -4.41
N MET A 387 19.92 0.85 -5.70
CA MET A 387 19.86 -0.36 -6.51
C MET A 387 21.29 -0.80 -6.84
N ASP A 388 21.59 -2.07 -6.64
CA ASP A 388 22.89 -2.65 -6.97
C ASP A 388 22.95 -3.16 -8.44
N ALA A 389 24.10 -3.70 -8.84
CA ALA A 389 24.31 -4.23 -10.18
C ALA A 389 23.40 -5.43 -10.54
N ASN A 390 22.78 -6.08 -9.55
CA ASN A 390 21.83 -7.18 -9.75
C ASN A 390 20.38 -6.67 -9.85
N GLY A 391 20.17 -5.38 -9.58
CA GLY A 391 18.84 -4.78 -9.47
C GLY A 391 18.19 -4.99 -8.11
N ASP A 392 18.97 -5.37 -7.09
CA ASP A 392 18.49 -5.47 -5.73
C ASP A 392 18.56 -4.12 -5.04
N ARG A 393 17.59 -3.85 -4.16
CA ARG A 393 17.66 -2.66 -3.29
C ARG A 393 18.48 -2.98 -2.05
N LYS A 394 19.49 -2.15 -1.81
CA LYS A 394 20.32 -2.17 -0.60
C LYS A 394 20.14 -0.86 0.15
N PRO A 395 20.17 -0.86 1.49
CA PRO A 395 20.15 0.39 2.25
C PRO A 395 21.30 1.31 1.83
N PHE A 396 21.00 2.58 1.59
CA PHE A 396 22.03 3.60 1.35
C PHE A 396 22.91 3.73 2.59
N GLY A 397 24.23 3.69 2.41
CA GLY A 397 25.17 3.67 3.53
C GLY A 397 25.30 2.32 4.26
N GLY A 398 24.74 1.23 3.73
CA GLY A 398 24.93 -0.15 4.19
C GLY A 398 24.04 -0.58 5.37
N LYS A 399 23.23 0.31 5.95
CA LYS A 399 22.28 0.01 7.01
C LYS A 399 20.95 0.73 6.81
N VAL A 400 19.86 0.13 7.28
CA VAL A 400 18.55 0.80 7.31
C VAL A 400 18.60 1.97 8.30
N THR A 401 18.48 3.18 7.77
CA THR A 401 18.30 4.41 8.55
C THR A 401 16.91 4.94 8.26
N LEU A 402 16.01 4.83 9.22
CA LEU A 402 14.62 5.18 9.03
C LEU A 402 14.42 6.69 9.22
N TYR A 403 13.94 7.34 8.17
CA TYR A 403 13.51 8.73 8.19
C TYR A 403 12.01 8.80 8.38
N THR A 404 11.56 9.60 9.35
CA THR A 404 10.15 9.76 9.67
C THR A 404 9.75 11.23 9.67
N THR A 405 8.47 11.50 9.51
CA THR A 405 7.88 12.82 9.75
C THR A 405 6.55 12.61 10.49
N ASP A 406 6.05 13.65 11.14
CA ASP A 406 4.70 13.62 11.68
C ASP A 406 3.68 13.78 10.54
N SER A 407 3.21 12.66 10.00
CA SER A 407 2.21 12.60 8.91
C SER A 407 2.57 13.46 7.68
N GLY A 408 3.85 13.72 7.46
CA GLY A 408 4.35 14.63 6.43
C GLY A 408 4.28 16.12 6.78
N SER A 409 3.72 16.50 7.91
CA SER A 409 3.58 17.90 8.33
C SER A 409 4.78 18.42 9.13
N GLY A 410 5.41 17.54 9.91
CA GLY A 410 6.57 17.87 10.74
C GLY A 410 7.92 17.89 10.01
N PRO A 411 9.01 18.19 10.72
CA PRO A 411 10.37 18.03 10.20
C PRO A 411 10.69 16.54 10.01
N VAL A 412 11.65 16.27 9.10
CA VAL A 412 12.19 14.90 8.96
C VAL A 412 13.13 14.62 10.13
N VAL A 413 12.88 13.54 10.85
CA VAL A 413 13.72 13.01 11.92
C VAL A 413 14.25 11.62 11.54
N VAL A 414 15.33 11.20 12.21
CA VAL A 414 16.02 9.93 11.96
C VAL A 414 15.88 9.04 13.18
#